data_56b7716e70fb036fbdd1003fae793cd5
#
_entry.id   56b7716e70fb036fbdd1003fae793cd5
#
_cell.length_a   1.000
_cell.length_b   1.000
_cell.length_c   1.000
_cell.angle_alpha   90.00
_cell.angle_beta   90.00
_cell.angle_gamma   90.00
#
_symmetry.space_group_name_H-M   'P 1'
#
loop_
_entity.id
_entity.type
_entity.pdbx_description
1 polymer ?
#
loop_
_entity_poly.entity_id
_entity_poly.type
_entity_poly.pdbx_seq_one_letter_code
_entity_poly.pdbx_strand_id
1 'polypeptide(L)'
;MSRLCAASLAVALVAGSARAEAPGFAIDYDLLFEREAGAVQHPAPGTEYLELPGPVIVERRGGRVRASDQSGWGPAGCALERLVTAAAAVLSCPELFSEAQRDRVAGQLLRGVAFFAANTVPVMDEAQARHAMQAALARERATLALSCASRDAAPLAFAAHIAEDPTLRRFGRIFETPRLPVTAPCH
;
A
#
# COMPACT_ATOMS: atom_id res chain seq x y z
N MET A 1 41.42 -61.40 -0.13
CA MET A 1 41.64 -60.08 -0.79
C MET A 1 40.24 -59.39 -0.83
N SER A 2 39.92 -58.65 0.21
CA SER A 2 38.64 -57.96 0.35
C SER A 2 38.77 -56.53 -0.14
N ARG A 3 37.92 -56.14 -1.10
CA ARG A 3 37.81 -54.76 -1.58
C ARG A 3 36.61 -54.09 -0.89
N LEU A 4 36.89 -53.13 0.00
CA LEU A 4 35.90 -52.24 0.60
C LEU A 4 35.58 -51.13 -0.41
N CYS A 5 34.32 -51.07 -0.87
CA CYS A 5 33.77 -49.94 -1.60
C CYS A 5 33.26 -48.89 -0.58
N ALA A 6 33.90 -47.74 -0.54
CA ALA A 6 33.42 -46.57 0.18
C ALA A 6 32.41 -45.82 -0.70
N ALA A 7 31.16 -45.80 -0.27
CA ALA A 7 30.13 -45.00 -0.91
C ALA A 7 30.10 -43.60 -0.28
N SER A 8 30.49 -42.58 -1.05
CA SER A 8 30.42 -41.17 -0.64
C SER A 8 29.00 -40.65 -0.88
N LEU A 9 28.30 -40.32 0.21
CA LEU A 9 27.02 -39.67 0.18
C LEU A 9 27.20 -38.16 -0.03
N ALA A 10 26.91 -37.66 -1.21
CA ALA A 10 26.88 -36.22 -1.47
C ALA A 10 25.54 -35.65 -1.00
N VAL A 11 25.56 -34.87 0.09
CA VAL A 11 24.41 -34.10 0.56
C VAL A 11 24.34 -32.82 -0.26
N ALA A 12 23.35 -32.73 -1.17
CA ALA A 12 23.02 -31.51 -1.88
C ALA A 12 22.25 -30.56 -0.97
N LEU A 13 22.92 -29.50 -0.51
CA LEU A 13 22.28 -28.37 0.15
C LEU A 13 21.43 -27.60 -0.88
N VAL A 14 20.12 -27.82 -0.86
CA VAL A 14 19.17 -26.98 -1.58
C VAL A 14 19.09 -25.66 -0.80
N ALA A 15 19.82 -24.64 -1.24
CA ALA A 15 19.66 -23.27 -0.79
C ALA A 15 18.29 -22.78 -1.29
N GLY A 16 17.27 -22.88 -0.42
CA GLY A 16 16.00 -22.25 -0.63
C GLY A 16 16.19 -20.74 -0.72
N SER A 17 16.10 -20.19 -1.93
CA SER A 17 16.03 -18.75 -2.14
C SER A 17 14.71 -18.27 -1.49
N ALA A 18 14.80 -17.69 -0.29
CA ALA A 18 13.73 -16.90 0.27
C ALA A 18 13.43 -15.79 -0.75
N ARG A 19 12.32 -15.94 -1.48
CA ARG A 19 11.78 -14.85 -2.28
C ARG A 19 11.42 -13.76 -1.28
N ALA A 20 12.23 -12.72 -1.24
CA ALA A 20 11.82 -11.48 -0.59
C ALA A 20 10.53 -11.04 -1.26
N GLU A 21 9.44 -11.05 -0.49
CA GLU A 21 8.15 -10.54 -0.94
C GLU A 21 8.39 -9.10 -1.40
N ALA A 22 8.01 -8.77 -2.64
CA ALA A 22 8.28 -7.47 -3.19
C ALA A 22 7.67 -6.40 -2.26
N PRO A 23 8.45 -5.40 -1.81
CA PRO A 23 7.96 -4.39 -0.90
C PRO A 23 6.76 -3.69 -1.52
N GLY A 24 5.61 -3.79 -0.88
CA GLY A 24 4.41 -3.06 -1.23
C GLY A 24 4.38 -1.70 -0.57
N PHE A 25 3.23 -1.07 -0.57
CA PHE A 25 2.96 0.12 0.23
C PHE A 25 2.82 -0.28 1.71
N ALA A 26 3.92 -0.25 2.45
CA ALA A 26 3.99 -0.61 3.86
C ALA A 26 4.65 0.51 4.67
N ILE A 27 4.29 0.58 5.95
CA ILE A 27 4.89 1.48 6.93
C ILE A 27 5.68 0.61 7.90
N ASP A 28 6.95 0.92 8.08
CA ASP A 28 7.78 0.32 9.13
C ASP A 28 7.52 1.05 10.45
N TYR A 29 6.61 0.48 11.24
CA TYR A 29 6.26 1.07 12.52
C TYR A 29 7.36 0.93 13.58
N ASP A 30 8.24 -0.07 13.49
CA ASP A 30 9.37 -0.20 14.42
C ASP A 30 10.37 0.93 14.18
N LEU A 31 10.74 1.17 12.93
CA LEU A 31 11.57 2.31 12.55
C LEU A 31 10.91 3.65 12.90
N LEU A 32 9.58 3.77 12.76
CA LEU A 32 8.85 4.97 13.17
C LEU A 32 9.01 5.26 14.66
N PHE A 33 8.79 4.26 15.54
CA PHE A 33 8.95 4.41 16.98
C PHE A 33 10.40 4.70 17.38
N GLU A 34 11.37 4.12 16.68
CA GLU A 34 12.81 4.43 16.89
C GLU A 34 13.12 5.89 16.54
N ARG A 35 12.67 6.38 15.40
CA ARG A 35 12.89 7.77 14.95
C ARG A 35 12.25 8.79 15.85
N GLU A 36 11.06 8.52 16.35
CA GLU A 36 10.26 9.41 17.17
C GLU A 36 10.39 9.10 18.68
N ALA A 37 11.42 8.38 19.09
CA ALA A 37 11.59 7.89 20.48
C ALA A 37 11.44 8.98 21.55
N GLY A 38 11.87 10.21 21.24
CA GLY A 38 11.73 11.37 22.15
C GLY A 38 10.30 11.88 22.33
N ALA A 39 9.38 11.52 21.41
CA ALA A 39 7.98 11.92 21.43
C ALA A 39 7.04 10.77 21.90
N VAL A 40 7.59 9.58 22.11
CA VAL A 40 6.80 8.42 22.56
C VAL A 40 6.28 8.65 23.98
N GLN A 41 4.98 8.54 24.14
CA GLN A 41 4.29 8.58 25.42
C GLN A 41 3.96 7.15 25.89
N HIS A 42 3.94 6.95 27.21
CA HIS A 42 3.63 5.67 27.85
C HIS A 42 2.40 5.81 28.76
N PRO A 43 1.17 5.91 28.19
CA PRO A 43 -0.05 6.16 28.97
C PRO A 43 -0.43 4.99 29.89
N ALA A 44 0.06 3.79 29.63
CA ALA A 44 -0.13 2.61 30.46
C ALA A 44 1.05 1.63 30.31
N PRO A 45 1.26 0.69 31.25
CA PRO A 45 2.30 -0.32 31.11
C PRO A 45 2.17 -1.12 29.80
N GLY A 46 3.27 -1.21 29.05
CA GLY A 46 3.34 -1.91 27.77
C GLY A 46 2.57 -1.26 26.63
N THR A 47 2.17 0.01 26.79
CA THR A 47 1.55 0.81 25.74
C THR A 47 2.47 1.97 25.36
N GLU A 48 2.76 2.09 24.09
CA GLU A 48 3.49 3.21 23.47
C GLU A 48 2.51 3.96 22.57
N TYR A 49 2.59 5.29 22.62
CA TYR A 49 1.65 6.17 21.94
C TYR A 49 2.40 7.32 21.28
N LEU A 50 2.10 7.60 20.03
CA LEU A 50 2.65 8.70 19.25
C LEU A 50 1.54 9.54 18.65
N GLU A 51 1.63 10.85 18.84
CA GLU A 51 0.89 11.84 18.05
C GLU A 51 1.82 12.41 16.97
N LEU A 52 1.42 12.21 15.72
CA LEU A 52 2.19 12.67 14.58
C LEU A 52 1.51 13.87 13.90
N PRO A 53 2.27 14.68 13.15
CA PRO A 53 1.69 15.75 12.35
C PRO A 53 0.59 15.24 11.39
N GLY A 54 -0.43 16.07 11.15
CA GLY A 54 -1.48 15.82 10.18
C GLY A 54 -2.74 15.12 10.63
N PRO A 55 -3.20 15.24 11.81
CA PRO A 55 -3.19 14.55 13.08
C PRO A 55 -3.35 13.02 12.90
N VAL A 56 -2.26 12.30 13.00
CA VAL A 56 -2.25 10.83 12.98
C VAL A 56 -1.81 10.32 14.36
N ILE A 57 -2.55 9.36 14.88
CA ILE A 57 -2.24 8.67 16.14
C ILE A 57 -1.76 7.26 15.83
N VAL A 58 -0.65 6.85 16.45
CA VAL A 58 -0.12 5.49 16.39
C VAL A 58 0.02 4.95 17.81
N GLU A 59 -0.62 3.83 18.09
CA GLU A 59 -0.53 3.11 19.36
C GLU A 59 0.10 1.74 19.12
N ARG A 60 1.08 1.37 19.95
CA ARG A 60 1.66 0.02 19.99
C ARG A 60 1.43 -0.58 21.37
N ARG A 61 0.77 -1.75 21.40
CA ARG A 61 0.47 -2.49 22.63
C ARG A 61 0.66 -3.98 22.44
N GLY A 62 1.52 -4.60 23.24
CA GLY A 62 1.77 -6.04 23.19
C GLY A 62 2.16 -6.53 21.78
N GLY A 63 2.99 -5.78 21.06
CA GLY A 63 3.45 -6.08 19.68
C GLY A 63 2.40 -5.81 18.59
N ARG A 64 1.20 -5.32 18.93
CA ARG A 64 0.19 -4.92 17.94
C ARG A 64 0.21 -3.41 17.75
N VAL A 65 0.22 -2.99 16.50
CA VAL A 65 0.14 -1.58 16.13
C VAL A 65 -1.27 -1.24 15.66
N ARG A 66 -1.78 -0.11 16.11
CA ARG A 66 -2.99 0.55 15.61
C ARG A 66 -2.62 1.96 15.21
N ALA A 67 -3.04 2.37 14.02
CA ALA A 67 -2.84 3.73 13.56
C ALA A 67 -4.16 4.30 13.08
N SER A 68 -4.42 5.59 13.35
CA SER A 68 -5.65 6.26 12.94
C SER A 68 -5.36 7.66 12.42
N ASP A 69 -5.96 8.00 11.30
CA ASP A 69 -5.99 9.34 10.73
C ASP A 69 -7.20 10.10 11.27
N GLN A 70 -6.95 11.19 11.99
CA GLN A 70 -7.99 12.05 12.59
C GLN A 70 -8.17 13.38 11.82
N SER A 71 -7.63 13.48 10.62
CA SER A 71 -7.71 14.70 9.79
C SER A 71 -9.14 15.06 9.35
N GLY A 72 -10.10 14.14 9.47
CA GLY A 72 -11.45 14.28 8.95
C GLY A 72 -11.58 13.99 7.44
N TRP A 73 -10.46 13.83 6.72
CA TRP A 73 -10.46 13.49 5.30
C TRP A 73 -10.42 11.98 5.04
N GLY A 74 -10.04 11.22 6.05
CA GLY A 74 -9.84 9.77 6.02
C GLY A 74 -8.41 9.37 5.70
N PRO A 75 -8.08 8.08 5.98
CA PRO A 75 -6.73 7.58 5.86
C PRO A 75 -6.21 7.62 4.42
N ALA A 76 -5.03 8.23 4.22
CA ALA A 76 -4.44 8.37 2.89
C ALA A 76 -4.02 7.02 2.29
N GLY A 77 -3.58 6.07 3.11
CA GLY A 77 -3.28 4.71 2.66
C GLY A 77 -4.52 3.98 2.13
N CYS A 78 -5.68 4.11 2.81
CA CYS A 78 -6.94 3.54 2.31
C CYS A 78 -7.38 4.17 0.98
N ALA A 79 -7.18 5.49 0.84
CA ALA A 79 -7.47 6.15 -0.43
C ALA A 79 -6.58 5.63 -1.56
N LEU A 80 -5.29 5.38 -1.28
CA LEU A 80 -4.37 4.78 -2.24
C LEU A 80 -4.80 3.35 -2.62
N GLU A 81 -5.16 2.50 -1.65
CA GLU A 81 -5.64 1.14 -1.94
C GLU A 81 -6.85 1.15 -2.88
N ARG A 82 -7.82 2.03 -2.63
CA ARG A 82 -8.98 2.20 -3.52
C ARG A 82 -8.59 2.69 -4.92
N LEU A 83 -7.59 3.56 -5.04
CA LEU A 83 -7.06 4.00 -6.33
C LEU A 83 -6.34 2.88 -7.07
N VAL A 84 -5.62 2.01 -6.36
CA VAL A 84 -5.00 0.81 -6.93
C VAL A 84 -6.09 -0.13 -7.49
N THR A 85 -7.16 -0.39 -6.73
CA THR A 85 -8.29 -1.21 -7.18
C THR A 85 -8.98 -0.60 -8.42
N ALA A 86 -9.23 0.72 -8.42
CA ALA A 86 -9.81 1.40 -9.57
C ALA A 86 -8.93 1.32 -10.82
N ALA A 87 -7.63 1.58 -10.67
CA ALA A 87 -6.68 1.51 -11.77
C ALA A 87 -6.51 0.08 -12.28
N ALA A 88 -6.47 -0.92 -11.40
CA ALA A 88 -6.44 -2.33 -11.76
C ALA A 88 -7.69 -2.74 -12.55
N ALA A 89 -8.87 -2.24 -12.17
CA ALA A 89 -10.13 -2.49 -12.89
C ALA A 89 -10.11 -1.87 -14.31
N VAL A 90 -9.62 -0.62 -14.43
CA VAL A 90 -9.45 0.04 -15.73
C VAL A 90 -8.46 -0.72 -16.63
N LEU A 91 -7.34 -1.18 -16.06
CA LEU A 91 -6.34 -1.97 -16.80
C LEU A 91 -6.86 -3.36 -17.20
N SER A 92 -7.85 -3.89 -16.49
CA SER A 92 -8.46 -5.19 -16.80
C SER A 92 -9.56 -5.09 -17.87
N CYS A 93 -10.28 -3.94 -17.92
CA CYS A 93 -11.38 -3.69 -18.88
C CYS A 93 -11.20 -2.32 -19.56
N PRO A 94 -10.11 -2.10 -20.29
CA PRO A 94 -9.77 -0.77 -20.83
C PRO A 94 -10.78 -0.26 -21.87
N GLU A 95 -11.51 -1.14 -22.54
CA GLU A 95 -12.53 -0.82 -23.53
C GLU A 95 -13.76 -0.14 -22.95
N LEU A 96 -13.99 -0.27 -21.65
CA LEU A 96 -15.09 0.40 -20.96
C LEU A 96 -14.79 1.89 -20.65
N PHE A 97 -13.57 2.36 -20.90
CA PHE A 97 -13.13 3.71 -20.54
C PHE A 97 -12.49 4.40 -21.74
N SER A 98 -12.83 5.67 -21.98
CA SER A 98 -12.11 6.49 -22.96
C SER A 98 -10.68 6.75 -22.49
N GLU A 99 -9.80 7.16 -23.39
CA GLU A 99 -8.41 7.54 -23.07
C GLU A 99 -8.37 8.61 -21.96
N ALA A 100 -9.13 9.68 -22.11
CA ALA A 100 -9.20 10.74 -21.10
C ALA A 100 -9.71 10.25 -19.73
N GLN A 101 -10.57 9.24 -19.70
CA GLN A 101 -11.01 8.62 -18.44
C GLN A 101 -9.90 7.79 -17.80
N ARG A 102 -9.18 7.01 -18.61
CA ARG A 102 -8.02 6.23 -18.14
C ARG A 102 -6.93 7.14 -17.58
N ASP A 103 -6.62 8.24 -18.28
CA ASP A 103 -5.62 9.22 -17.83
C ASP A 103 -6.00 9.87 -16.50
N ARG A 104 -7.27 10.18 -16.29
CA ARG A 104 -7.74 10.73 -15.00
C ARG A 104 -7.54 9.73 -13.85
N VAL A 105 -7.90 8.47 -14.05
CA VAL A 105 -7.69 7.42 -13.03
C VAL A 105 -6.20 7.23 -12.75
N ALA A 106 -5.38 7.16 -13.80
CA ALA A 106 -3.92 7.05 -13.67
C ALA A 106 -3.32 8.25 -12.93
N GLY A 107 -3.75 9.46 -13.24
CA GLY A 107 -3.29 10.69 -12.57
C GLY A 107 -3.60 10.71 -11.08
N GLN A 108 -4.78 10.21 -10.66
CA GLN A 108 -5.11 10.10 -9.25
C GLN A 108 -4.29 9.01 -8.54
N LEU A 109 -4.06 7.87 -9.18
CA LEU A 109 -3.18 6.84 -8.65
C LEU A 109 -1.76 7.38 -8.44
N LEU A 110 -1.18 8.05 -9.43
CA LEU A 110 0.17 8.62 -9.33
C LEU A 110 0.27 9.66 -8.20
N ARG A 111 -0.75 10.49 -8.00
CA ARG A 111 -0.82 11.42 -6.86
C ARG A 111 -0.80 10.67 -5.52
N GLY A 112 -1.60 9.63 -5.37
CA GLY A 112 -1.63 8.81 -4.16
C GLY A 112 -0.30 8.10 -3.90
N VAL A 113 0.33 7.56 -4.94
CA VAL A 113 1.66 6.93 -4.88
C VAL A 113 2.73 7.92 -4.44
N ALA A 114 2.77 9.10 -5.06
CA ALA A 114 3.72 10.15 -4.69
C ALA A 114 3.54 10.60 -3.23
N PHE A 115 2.28 10.77 -2.79
CA PHE A 115 1.98 11.11 -1.41
C PHE A 115 2.45 10.02 -0.44
N PHE A 116 2.14 8.76 -0.72
CA PHE A 116 2.56 7.63 0.12
C PHE A 116 4.09 7.58 0.22
N ALA A 117 4.77 7.63 -0.91
CA ALA A 117 6.22 7.54 -0.99
C ALA A 117 6.91 8.64 -0.17
N ALA A 118 6.40 9.86 -0.23
CA ALA A 118 6.96 11.01 0.48
C ALA A 118 6.69 11.02 1.99
N ASN A 119 5.65 10.31 2.45
CA ASN A 119 5.17 10.39 3.83
C ASN A 119 5.23 9.07 4.61
N THR A 120 5.68 7.98 3.99
CA THR A 120 5.89 6.69 4.65
C THR A 120 7.20 6.63 5.42
N VAL A 121 7.35 5.60 6.25
CA VAL A 121 8.60 5.31 6.96
C VAL A 121 9.06 3.89 6.60
N PRO A 122 10.29 3.75 6.06
CA PRO A 122 11.16 4.82 5.54
C PRO A 122 10.57 5.50 4.29
N VAL A 123 10.97 6.73 4.01
CA VAL A 123 10.58 7.43 2.77
C VAL A 123 11.06 6.63 1.57
N MET A 124 10.21 6.49 0.55
CA MET A 124 10.54 5.74 -0.67
C MET A 124 11.11 6.68 -1.73
N ASP A 125 12.13 6.21 -2.43
CA ASP A 125 12.56 6.86 -3.66
C ASP A 125 11.61 6.57 -4.84
N GLU A 126 11.86 7.21 -5.98
CA GLU A 126 11.00 7.05 -7.17
C GLU A 126 10.99 5.62 -7.70
N ALA A 127 12.12 4.91 -7.67
CA ALA A 127 12.21 3.53 -8.15
C ALA A 127 11.44 2.58 -7.24
N GLN A 128 11.57 2.75 -5.92
CA GLN A 128 10.83 2.00 -4.91
C GLN A 128 9.32 2.24 -5.03
N ALA A 129 8.90 3.50 -5.16
CA ALA A 129 7.49 3.87 -5.32
C ALA A 129 6.88 3.26 -6.60
N ARG A 130 7.62 3.32 -7.72
CA ARG A 130 7.20 2.71 -8.99
C ARG A 130 7.07 1.19 -8.87
N HIS A 131 8.06 0.54 -8.25
CA HIS A 131 8.04 -0.90 -8.04
C HIS A 131 6.87 -1.33 -7.14
N ALA A 132 6.63 -0.62 -6.03
CA ALA A 132 5.50 -0.87 -5.13
C ALA A 132 4.15 -0.72 -5.86
N MET A 133 4.00 0.32 -6.69
CA MET A 133 2.81 0.54 -7.50
C MET A 133 2.57 -0.61 -8.49
N GLN A 134 3.61 -1.01 -9.24
CA GLN A 134 3.51 -2.11 -10.20
C GLN A 134 3.14 -3.43 -9.51
N ALA A 135 3.76 -3.72 -8.37
CA ALA A 135 3.47 -4.92 -7.59
C ALA A 135 2.03 -4.90 -7.04
N ALA A 136 1.56 -3.75 -6.54
CA ALA A 136 0.19 -3.59 -6.06
C ALA A 136 -0.84 -3.78 -7.18
N LEU A 137 -0.63 -3.16 -8.34
CA LEU A 137 -1.49 -3.32 -9.52
C LEU A 137 -1.52 -4.76 -10.01
N ALA A 138 -0.37 -5.43 -10.06
CA ALA A 138 -0.29 -6.83 -10.50
C ALA A 138 -1.06 -7.78 -9.54
N ARG A 139 -0.89 -7.60 -8.22
CA ARG A 139 -1.63 -8.37 -7.20
C ARG A 139 -3.13 -8.13 -7.32
N GLU A 140 -3.54 -6.87 -7.39
CA GLU A 140 -4.96 -6.52 -7.46
C GLU A 140 -5.60 -7.09 -8.73
N ARG A 141 -4.97 -6.96 -9.90
CA ARG A 141 -5.47 -7.54 -11.15
C ARG A 141 -5.58 -9.06 -11.10
N ALA A 142 -4.69 -9.74 -10.38
CA ALA A 142 -4.74 -11.19 -10.23
C ALA A 142 -5.93 -11.66 -9.37
N THR A 143 -6.44 -10.82 -8.48
CA THR A 143 -7.58 -11.11 -7.60
C THR A 143 -8.92 -10.64 -8.14
N LEU A 144 -8.93 -9.62 -9.02
CA LEU A 144 -10.15 -9.08 -9.62
C LEU A 144 -10.71 -10.02 -10.68
N ALA A 145 -11.80 -10.71 -10.35
CA ALA A 145 -12.59 -11.50 -11.30
C ALA A 145 -13.68 -10.62 -11.93
N LEU A 146 -13.30 -9.78 -12.91
CA LEU A 146 -14.21 -8.82 -13.55
C LEU A 146 -14.80 -9.37 -14.86
N SER A 147 -16.10 -9.14 -15.05
CA SER A 147 -16.72 -9.17 -16.38
C SER A 147 -16.64 -7.77 -16.98
N CYS A 148 -16.10 -7.66 -18.19
CA CYS A 148 -16.03 -6.41 -18.93
C CYS A 148 -17.29 -6.12 -19.77
N ALA A 149 -18.41 -6.78 -19.48
CA ALA A 149 -19.66 -6.55 -20.19
C ALA A 149 -20.34 -5.23 -19.79
N SER A 150 -20.15 -4.78 -18.56
CA SER A 150 -20.71 -3.52 -18.04
C SER A 150 -19.83 -2.94 -16.94
N ARG A 151 -20.17 -1.71 -16.50
CA ARG A 151 -19.49 -1.04 -15.36
C ARG A 151 -20.15 -1.29 -14.00
N ASP A 152 -21.07 -2.26 -13.89
CA ASP A 152 -21.87 -2.47 -12.68
C ASP A 152 -21.10 -3.10 -11.54
N ALA A 153 -19.99 -3.81 -11.82
CA ALA A 153 -19.11 -4.33 -10.78
C ALA A 153 -18.51 -3.18 -9.96
N ALA A 154 -18.53 -3.30 -8.63
CA ALA A 154 -18.14 -2.23 -7.71
C ALA A 154 -16.76 -1.58 -8.03
N PRO A 155 -15.70 -2.32 -8.40
CA PRO A 155 -14.43 -1.70 -8.80
C PRO A 155 -14.54 -0.88 -10.09
N LEU A 156 -15.31 -1.32 -11.07
CA LEU A 156 -15.53 -0.61 -12.33
C LEU A 156 -16.42 0.62 -12.14
N ALA A 157 -17.48 0.52 -11.34
CA ALA A 157 -18.34 1.65 -10.97
C ALA A 157 -17.55 2.73 -10.22
N PHE A 158 -16.67 2.33 -9.30
CA PHE A 158 -15.80 3.26 -8.58
C PHE A 158 -14.77 3.92 -9.51
N ALA A 159 -14.17 3.15 -10.43
CA ALA A 159 -13.27 3.69 -11.44
C ALA A 159 -13.98 4.71 -12.35
N ALA A 160 -15.23 4.42 -12.77
CA ALA A 160 -16.05 5.35 -13.53
C ALA A 160 -16.32 6.63 -12.77
N HIS A 161 -16.67 6.54 -11.48
CA HIS A 161 -16.86 7.71 -10.62
C HIS A 161 -15.61 8.60 -10.55
N ILE A 162 -14.42 7.99 -10.37
CA ILE A 162 -13.15 8.74 -10.40
C ILE A 162 -12.91 9.36 -11.79
N ALA A 163 -13.24 8.62 -12.85
CA ALA A 163 -13.01 9.04 -14.22
C ALA A 163 -13.95 10.17 -14.69
N GLU A 164 -15.13 10.28 -14.12
CA GLU A 164 -16.18 11.22 -14.53
C GLU A 164 -16.18 12.51 -13.71
N ASP A 165 -15.75 12.45 -12.44
CA ASP A 165 -15.66 13.64 -11.59
C ASP A 165 -14.36 14.44 -11.84
N PRO A 166 -14.41 15.54 -12.60
CA PRO A 166 -13.24 16.37 -12.86
C PRO A 166 -12.74 17.11 -11.60
N THR A 167 -13.58 17.21 -10.57
CA THR A 167 -13.24 18.00 -9.39
C THR A 167 -12.51 17.18 -8.34
N LEU A 168 -12.82 15.90 -8.20
CA LEU A 168 -12.25 14.93 -7.24
C LEU A 168 -11.72 15.58 -5.94
N ARG A 169 -12.45 16.60 -5.46
CA ARG A 169 -11.99 17.47 -4.37
C ARG A 169 -11.62 16.68 -3.12
N ARG A 170 -12.33 15.58 -2.86
CA ARG A 170 -12.04 14.74 -1.70
C ARG A 170 -10.67 14.07 -1.80
N PHE A 171 -10.35 13.45 -2.94
CA PHE A 171 -9.02 12.85 -3.15
C PHE A 171 -7.92 13.91 -3.19
N GLY A 172 -8.19 15.08 -3.80
CA GLY A 172 -7.28 16.21 -3.72
C GLY A 172 -6.90 16.50 -2.28
N ARG A 173 -7.88 16.74 -1.42
CA ARG A 173 -7.66 17.08 0.00
C ARG A 173 -7.00 15.98 0.83
N ILE A 174 -7.31 14.70 0.55
CA ILE A 174 -6.67 13.58 1.24
C ILE A 174 -5.15 13.61 1.05
N PHE A 175 -4.67 14.04 -0.13
CA PHE A 175 -3.25 14.08 -0.48
C PHE A 175 -2.62 15.48 -0.46
N GLU A 176 -3.27 16.48 0.14
CA GLU A 176 -2.73 17.84 0.26
C GLU A 176 -1.83 18.03 1.47
N THR A 177 -2.29 17.54 2.64
CA THR A 177 -1.57 17.75 3.90
C THR A 177 -0.66 16.57 4.19
N PRO A 178 0.67 16.77 4.23
CA PRO A 178 1.63 15.72 4.57
C PRO A 178 1.30 15.06 5.91
N ARG A 179 1.23 13.75 5.92
CA ARG A 179 1.02 12.93 7.12
C ARG A 179 1.29 11.47 6.85
N LEU A 180 1.53 10.69 7.89
CA LEU A 180 1.73 9.24 7.75
C LEU A 180 0.53 8.60 7.04
N PRO A 181 0.74 7.86 5.93
CA PRO A 181 -0.33 7.32 5.11
C PRO A 181 -0.88 6.00 5.67
N VAL A 182 -1.51 6.08 6.84
CA VAL A 182 -2.07 4.91 7.52
C VAL A 182 -3.15 4.22 6.69
N THR A 183 -3.26 2.89 6.85
CA THR A 183 -4.14 2.01 6.07
C THR A 183 -5.25 1.37 6.90
N ALA A 184 -5.36 1.65 8.19
CA ALA A 184 -6.37 1.04 9.06
C ALA A 184 -7.07 2.09 9.93
N PRO A 185 -8.39 1.94 10.14
CA PRO A 185 -9.30 1.05 9.43
C PRO A 185 -9.73 1.63 8.05
N CYS A 186 -9.69 0.81 7.01
CA CYS A 186 -10.28 1.15 5.71
C CYS A 186 -11.76 0.70 5.71
N HIS A 187 -12.69 1.65 5.71
CA HIS A 187 -14.15 1.43 5.65
C HIS A 187 -14.72 1.71 4.27
#